data_2fc4e61988eae70bf87f9c6e04f6c821
#
_entry.id   2fc4e61988eae70bf87f9c6e04f6c821
#
_cell.length_a   1.000
_cell.length_b   1.000
_cell.length_c   1.000
_cell.angle_alpha   90.00
_cell.angle_beta   90.00
_cell.angle_gamma   90.00
#
_symmetry.space_group_name_H-M   'P 1'
#
loop_
_entity.id
_entity.type
_entity.pdbx_description
1 polymer ?
#
loop_
_entity_poly.entity_id
_entity_poly.type
_entity_poly.pdbx_seq_one_letter_code
_entity_poly.pdbx_strand_id
1 'polypeptide(L)'
;LNAPYGTWRGPASNPGELPSIEQLTALVQSLGLTAAHHIVVTSHGDDPTDFGSAARVYWTLKVLGLERLSLLNGGMKSWNQAEFPTDPGTHSVPKSQYVPSINRSMLAGRDEVLALIGNPQAKLIDARPAAFFLGETRHGAALQAGTLKGASNIEHDRWFAAGTARFGSEQQAKSILASSGIQATTQVVSFCNTGHWAATNWFALSEVLGQKQVKLYPGSMVEWTQQTEALPMDHVPNRLKALLIDAKLWADKHF
;
A
#
# COMPACT_ATOMS: atom_id res chain seq x y z
N LEU A 1 6.73 -0.11 -20.84
CA LEU A 1 5.26 -0.15 -20.79
C LEU A 1 4.76 0.78 -19.70
N ASN A 2 3.72 1.55 -19.95
CA ASN A 2 3.15 2.50 -19.01
C ASN A 2 1.65 2.23 -18.83
N ALA A 3 1.19 2.15 -17.58
CA ALA A 3 -0.21 2.13 -17.23
C ALA A 3 -0.45 3.16 -16.12
N PRO A 4 -1.40 4.09 -16.30
CA PRO A 4 -1.69 5.09 -15.28
C PRO A 4 -2.01 4.43 -13.93
N TYR A 5 -1.43 4.93 -12.85
CA TYR A 5 -1.61 4.33 -11.51
C TYR A 5 -3.08 4.18 -11.11
N GLY A 6 -3.95 5.12 -11.53
CA GLY A 6 -5.39 5.05 -11.27
C GLY A 6 -6.07 3.80 -11.81
N THR A 7 -5.54 3.16 -12.88
CA THR A 7 -6.11 1.93 -13.44
C THR A 7 -5.91 0.69 -12.56
N TRP A 8 -5.01 0.78 -11.58
CA TRP A 8 -4.74 -0.24 -10.58
C TRP A 8 -5.52 -0.04 -9.27
N ARG A 9 -6.42 0.92 -9.24
CA ARG A 9 -7.13 1.39 -8.05
C ARG A 9 -8.64 1.23 -8.20
N GLY A 10 -9.31 1.14 -7.06
CA GLY A 10 -10.77 1.14 -7.00
C GLY A 10 -11.41 2.50 -7.36
N PRO A 11 -12.72 2.60 -7.26
CA PRO A 11 -13.47 3.83 -7.59
C PRO A 11 -13.11 4.98 -6.65
N ALA A 12 -13.43 6.21 -7.05
CA ALA A 12 -13.13 7.41 -6.26
C ALA A 12 -13.73 7.40 -4.84
N SER A 13 -14.86 6.69 -4.64
CA SER A 13 -15.48 6.50 -3.32
C SER A 13 -14.65 5.64 -2.38
N ASN A 14 -13.95 4.64 -2.93
CA ASN A 14 -13.00 3.81 -2.20
C ASN A 14 -11.77 3.48 -3.07
N PRO A 15 -10.86 4.43 -3.25
CA PRO A 15 -9.71 4.26 -4.14
C PRO A 15 -8.72 3.19 -3.64
N GLY A 16 -8.93 2.69 -2.41
CA GLY A 16 -8.16 1.59 -1.84
C GLY A 16 -8.53 0.22 -2.41
N GLU A 17 -9.75 0.00 -2.80
CA GLU A 17 -10.19 -1.28 -3.37
C GLU A 17 -9.37 -1.69 -4.59
N LEU A 18 -9.38 -3.01 -4.85
CA LEU A 18 -8.93 -3.51 -6.14
C LEU A 18 -10.02 -3.27 -7.19
N PRO A 19 -9.64 -2.92 -8.43
CA PRO A 19 -10.54 -3.06 -9.56
C PRO A 19 -11.06 -4.50 -9.68
N SER A 20 -12.14 -4.72 -10.41
CA SER A 20 -12.64 -6.07 -10.63
C SER A 20 -11.58 -6.95 -11.30
N ILE A 21 -11.71 -8.27 -11.11
CA ILE A 21 -10.76 -9.24 -11.72
C ILE A 21 -10.78 -9.13 -13.24
N GLU A 22 -11.94 -8.85 -13.83
CA GLU A 22 -12.10 -8.65 -15.27
C GLU A 22 -11.33 -7.41 -15.74
N GLN A 23 -11.42 -6.28 -15.00
CA GLN A 23 -10.70 -5.06 -15.32
C GLN A 23 -9.18 -5.25 -15.20
N LEU A 24 -8.73 -5.90 -14.12
CA LEU A 24 -7.31 -6.20 -13.92
C LEU A 24 -6.78 -7.20 -14.96
N THR A 25 -7.59 -8.20 -15.34
CA THR A 25 -7.23 -9.14 -16.40
C THR A 25 -7.05 -8.43 -17.73
N ALA A 26 -8.01 -7.58 -18.11
CA ALA A 26 -7.93 -6.80 -19.34
C ALA A 26 -6.72 -5.87 -19.35
N LEU A 27 -6.40 -5.23 -18.21
CA LEU A 27 -5.23 -4.38 -18.05
C LEU A 27 -3.93 -5.17 -18.25
N VAL A 28 -3.75 -6.29 -17.54
CA VAL A 28 -2.55 -7.13 -17.63
C VAL A 28 -2.37 -7.68 -19.05
N GLN A 29 -3.47 -8.12 -19.69
CA GLN A 29 -3.45 -8.57 -21.08
C GLN A 29 -3.07 -7.45 -22.04
N SER A 30 -3.59 -6.22 -21.85
CA SER A 30 -3.26 -5.07 -22.71
C SER A 30 -1.79 -4.66 -22.62
N LEU A 31 -1.14 -4.92 -21.48
CA LEU A 31 0.29 -4.72 -21.26
C LEU A 31 1.14 -5.90 -21.78
N GLY A 32 0.53 -6.92 -22.39
CA GLY A 32 1.22 -8.08 -22.93
C GLY A 32 1.88 -8.96 -21.87
N LEU A 33 1.51 -8.83 -20.58
CA LEU A 33 2.17 -9.54 -19.49
C LEU A 33 1.74 -11.00 -19.45
N THR A 34 2.69 -11.87 -19.11
CA THR A 34 2.49 -13.32 -18.93
C THR A 34 3.31 -13.81 -17.73
N ALA A 35 3.01 -15.01 -17.24
CA ALA A 35 3.77 -15.65 -16.17
C ALA A 35 5.25 -15.96 -16.55
N ALA A 36 5.57 -15.99 -17.85
CA ALA A 36 6.94 -16.23 -18.33
C ALA A 36 7.85 -14.99 -18.17
N HIS A 37 7.26 -13.78 -18.13
CA HIS A 37 8.03 -12.54 -18.01
C HIS A 37 8.60 -12.35 -16.61
N HIS A 38 9.82 -11.81 -16.53
CA HIS A 38 10.28 -11.12 -15.33
C HIS A 38 9.84 -9.66 -15.46
N ILE A 39 8.95 -9.23 -14.59
CA ILE A 39 8.34 -7.91 -14.64
C ILE A 39 9.06 -7.01 -13.62
N VAL A 40 9.65 -5.92 -14.08
CA VAL A 40 10.22 -4.89 -13.21
C VAL A 40 9.22 -3.74 -13.12
N VAL A 41 8.71 -3.49 -11.92
CA VAL A 41 7.82 -2.36 -11.64
C VAL A 41 8.67 -1.18 -11.17
N THR A 42 8.38 0.00 -11.67
CA THR A 42 9.10 1.22 -11.30
C THR A 42 8.15 2.38 -11.02
N SER A 43 8.61 3.30 -10.19
CA SER A 43 8.02 4.62 -9.97
C SER A 43 8.96 5.71 -10.51
N HIS A 44 8.61 7.00 -10.34
CA HIS A 44 9.50 8.10 -10.68
C HIS A 44 10.77 8.10 -9.82
N GLY A 45 10.66 7.81 -8.54
CA GLY A 45 11.77 7.83 -7.58
C GLY A 45 11.91 9.19 -6.87
N ASP A 46 10.81 9.91 -6.69
CA ASP A 46 10.82 11.24 -6.06
C ASP A 46 10.90 11.14 -4.54
N ASP A 47 10.08 10.31 -3.93
CA ASP A 47 9.99 10.16 -2.47
C ASP A 47 9.43 8.78 -2.06
N PRO A 48 9.35 8.48 -0.74
CA PRO A 48 8.74 7.25 -0.24
C PRO A 48 7.27 7.05 -0.63
N THR A 49 6.51 8.12 -0.82
CA THR A 49 5.10 8.04 -1.25
C THR A 49 5.03 7.57 -2.70
N ASP A 50 5.87 8.11 -3.58
CA ASP A 50 5.95 7.68 -4.98
C ASP A 50 6.29 6.17 -5.11
N PHE A 51 7.23 5.67 -4.28
CA PHE A 51 7.51 4.23 -4.19
C PHE A 51 6.26 3.40 -3.86
N GLY A 52 5.36 3.92 -3.02
CA GLY A 52 4.12 3.25 -2.66
C GLY A 52 3.25 2.91 -3.88
N SER A 53 3.31 3.68 -4.96
CA SER A 53 2.60 3.37 -6.21
C SER A 53 3.15 2.10 -6.87
N ALA A 54 4.46 1.98 -6.97
CA ALA A 54 5.12 0.79 -7.53
C ALA A 54 4.90 -0.44 -6.63
N ALA A 55 5.01 -0.29 -5.30
CA ALA A 55 4.74 -1.37 -4.35
C ALA A 55 3.29 -1.87 -4.43
N ARG A 56 2.31 -0.96 -4.63
CA ARG A 56 0.91 -1.33 -4.80
C ARG A 56 0.67 -2.10 -6.09
N VAL A 57 1.28 -1.69 -7.21
CA VAL A 57 1.19 -2.41 -8.49
C VAL A 57 1.86 -3.78 -8.36
N TYR A 58 3.04 -3.86 -7.77
CA TYR A 58 3.76 -5.09 -7.49
C TYR A 58 2.88 -6.08 -6.69
N TRP A 59 2.29 -5.62 -5.59
CA TRP A 59 1.38 -6.42 -4.78
C TRP A 59 0.15 -6.89 -5.59
N THR A 60 -0.45 -6.01 -6.41
CA THR A 60 -1.60 -6.37 -7.25
C THR A 60 -1.23 -7.45 -8.26
N LEU A 61 -0.06 -7.36 -8.89
CA LEU A 61 0.43 -8.38 -9.81
C LEU A 61 0.66 -9.72 -9.11
N LYS A 62 1.17 -9.73 -7.87
CA LYS A 62 1.28 -10.94 -7.05
C LYS A 62 -0.10 -11.53 -6.69
N VAL A 63 -1.06 -10.69 -6.35
CA VAL A 63 -2.46 -11.14 -6.12
C VAL A 63 -3.03 -11.80 -7.37
N LEU A 64 -2.68 -11.30 -8.56
CA LEU A 64 -3.09 -11.90 -9.83
C LEU A 64 -2.33 -13.20 -10.19
N GLY A 65 -1.34 -13.61 -9.38
CA GLY A 65 -0.57 -14.84 -9.59
C GLY A 65 0.70 -14.68 -10.43
N LEU A 66 1.15 -13.46 -10.67
CA LEU A 66 2.45 -13.20 -11.29
C LEU A 66 3.54 -13.20 -10.22
N GLU A 67 4.54 -14.07 -10.34
CA GLU A 67 5.52 -14.31 -9.28
C GLU A 67 6.91 -13.75 -9.60
N ARG A 68 7.27 -13.67 -10.88
CA ARG A 68 8.59 -13.20 -11.33
C ARG A 68 8.62 -11.67 -11.40
N LEU A 69 8.67 -11.03 -10.24
CA LEU A 69 8.55 -9.57 -10.09
C LEU A 69 9.77 -8.99 -9.39
N SER A 70 10.11 -7.76 -9.74
CA SER A 70 11.08 -6.91 -9.03
C SER A 70 10.58 -5.47 -8.97
N LEU A 71 11.04 -4.73 -7.97
CA LEU A 71 10.89 -3.28 -7.88
C LEU A 71 12.24 -2.61 -8.16
N LEU A 72 12.23 -1.56 -9.00
CA LEU A 72 13.42 -0.75 -9.22
C LEU A 72 13.64 0.18 -8.02
N ASN A 73 14.68 -0.09 -7.23
CA ASN A 73 14.99 0.67 -6.03
C ASN A 73 15.46 2.10 -6.37
N GLY A 74 14.72 3.09 -5.89
CA GLY A 74 14.95 4.52 -6.19
C GLY A 74 14.34 4.97 -7.52
N GLY A 75 13.57 4.11 -8.20
CA GLY A 75 12.78 4.46 -9.38
C GLY A 75 13.60 4.94 -10.58
N MET A 76 12.93 5.55 -11.55
CA MET A 76 13.56 6.07 -12.77
C MET A 76 14.58 7.17 -12.49
N LYS A 77 14.42 7.93 -11.40
CA LYS A 77 15.40 8.94 -10.99
C LYS A 77 16.76 8.33 -10.71
N SER A 78 16.82 7.23 -9.97
CA SER A 78 18.08 6.51 -9.71
C SER A 78 18.65 5.84 -10.97
N TRP A 79 17.78 5.35 -11.86
CA TRP A 79 18.17 4.81 -13.17
C TRP A 79 18.89 5.87 -14.03
N ASN A 80 18.29 7.05 -14.14
CA ASN A 80 18.83 8.16 -14.91
C ASN A 80 20.13 8.72 -14.29
N GLN A 81 20.19 8.79 -12.93
CA GLN A 81 21.41 9.20 -12.22
C GLN A 81 22.59 8.25 -12.44
N ALA A 82 22.30 6.97 -12.69
CA ALA A 82 23.30 5.97 -13.01
C ALA A 82 23.63 5.93 -14.52
N GLU A 83 23.08 6.87 -15.31
CA GLU A 83 23.28 6.99 -16.76
C GLU A 83 22.95 5.71 -17.54
N PHE A 84 22.03 4.88 -17.00
CA PHE A 84 21.57 3.70 -17.71
C PHE A 84 20.73 4.09 -18.95
N PRO A 85 20.78 3.27 -20.01
CA PRO A 85 20.09 3.60 -21.26
C PRO A 85 18.57 3.69 -21.07
N THR A 86 17.98 4.68 -21.72
CA THR A 86 16.53 4.86 -21.79
C THR A 86 16.10 4.92 -23.26
N ASP A 87 14.90 4.44 -23.52
CA ASP A 87 14.27 4.55 -24.82
C ASP A 87 12.98 5.38 -24.67
N PRO A 88 12.93 6.60 -25.23
CA PRO A 88 11.76 7.47 -25.13
C PRO A 88 10.63 7.06 -26.09
N GLY A 89 10.84 6.00 -26.89
CA GLY A 89 9.85 5.52 -27.84
C GLY A 89 8.59 4.96 -27.20
N THR A 90 7.49 5.01 -27.93
CA THR A 90 6.25 4.32 -27.58
C THR A 90 6.31 2.90 -28.14
N HIS A 91 6.33 1.90 -27.24
CA HIS A 91 6.36 0.50 -27.66
C HIS A 91 4.95 -0.09 -27.58
N SER A 92 4.44 -0.58 -28.70
CA SER A 92 3.24 -1.40 -28.75
C SER A 92 3.61 -2.86 -28.55
N VAL A 93 2.94 -3.54 -27.64
CA VAL A 93 3.08 -4.97 -27.43
C VAL A 93 1.78 -5.70 -27.79
N PRO A 94 1.83 -6.90 -28.35
CA PRO A 94 0.65 -7.72 -28.55
C PRO A 94 -0.04 -8.01 -27.21
N LYS A 95 -1.37 -8.03 -27.22
CA LYS A 95 -2.14 -8.46 -26.03
C LYS A 95 -1.79 -9.91 -25.67
N SER A 96 -1.58 -10.15 -24.39
CA SER A 96 -1.41 -11.53 -23.90
C SER A 96 -2.75 -12.25 -23.73
N GLN A 97 -2.68 -13.57 -23.52
CA GLN A 97 -3.81 -14.42 -23.15
C GLN A 97 -3.73 -14.82 -21.66
N TYR A 98 -3.08 -13.99 -20.83
CA TYR A 98 -2.89 -14.29 -19.41
C TYR A 98 -4.24 -14.42 -18.70
N VAL A 99 -4.45 -15.52 -17.97
CA VAL A 99 -5.58 -15.73 -17.09
C VAL A 99 -5.08 -15.70 -15.64
N PRO A 100 -5.55 -14.77 -14.81
CA PRO A 100 -5.09 -14.65 -13.42
C PRO A 100 -5.42 -15.88 -12.57
N SER A 101 -4.45 -16.31 -11.77
CA SER A 101 -4.64 -17.25 -10.65
C SER A 101 -4.62 -16.45 -9.34
N ILE A 102 -5.81 -16.15 -8.81
CA ILE A 102 -5.95 -15.20 -7.71
C ILE A 102 -5.38 -15.77 -6.41
N ASN A 103 -4.32 -15.17 -5.92
CA ASN A 103 -3.73 -15.47 -4.62
C ASN A 103 -4.32 -14.56 -3.52
N ARG A 104 -5.26 -15.11 -2.75
CA ARG A 104 -5.91 -14.40 -1.64
C ARG A 104 -5.11 -14.42 -0.34
N SER A 105 -4.01 -15.18 -0.26
CA SER A 105 -3.24 -15.32 0.98
C SER A 105 -2.59 -14.02 1.47
N MET A 106 -2.39 -13.05 0.57
CA MET A 106 -1.81 -11.74 0.86
C MET A 106 -2.84 -10.59 0.88
N LEU A 107 -4.12 -10.91 0.80
CA LEU A 107 -5.24 -9.96 0.80
C LEU A 107 -6.06 -10.13 2.07
N ALA A 108 -6.26 -9.05 2.82
CA ALA A 108 -7.19 -8.98 3.94
C ALA A 108 -8.42 -8.15 3.55
N GLY A 109 -9.59 -8.65 3.89
CA GLY A 109 -10.84 -7.90 3.81
C GLY A 109 -11.21 -7.28 5.16
N ARG A 110 -12.15 -6.34 5.15
CA ARG A 110 -12.67 -5.65 6.35
C ARG A 110 -13.08 -6.62 7.46
N ASP A 111 -13.85 -7.65 7.15
CA ASP A 111 -14.40 -8.57 8.14
C ASP A 111 -13.30 -9.44 8.77
N GLU A 112 -12.28 -9.81 8.00
CA GLU A 112 -11.09 -10.47 8.52
C GLU A 112 -10.32 -9.54 9.47
N VAL A 113 -10.12 -8.29 9.09
CA VAL A 113 -9.44 -7.29 9.95
C VAL A 113 -10.21 -7.09 11.25
N LEU A 114 -11.54 -6.99 11.19
CA LEU A 114 -12.40 -6.88 12.38
C LEU A 114 -12.24 -8.07 13.32
N ALA A 115 -12.18 -9.28 12.78
CA ALA A 115 -11.98 -10.50 13.56
C ALA A 115 -10.58 -10.61 14.19
N LEU A 116 -9.58 -9.89 13.67
CA LEU A 116 -8.22 -9.88 14.20
C LEU A 116 -8.02 -8.88 15.36
N ILE A 117 -8.95 -7.97 15.57
CA ILE A 117 -8.87 -7.01 16.69
C ILE A 117 -8.85 -7.76 18.01
N GLY A 118 -7.81 -7.51 18.83
CA GLY A 118 -7.62 -8.18 20.12
C GLY A 118 -7.00 -9.58 20.04
N ASN A 119 -6.72 -10.10 18.86
CA ASN A 119 -6.00 -11.36 18.72
C ASN A 119 -4.49 -11.16 19.04
N PRO A 120 -3.94 -11.82 20.08
CA PRO A 120 -2.55 -11.64 20.49
C PRO A 120 -1.52 -12.18 19.46
N GLN A 121 -1.95 -13.03 18.54
CA GLN A 121 -1.12 -13.57 17.46
C GLN A 121 -1.20 -12.74 16.17
N ALA A 122 -1.98 -11.65 16.15
CA ALA A 122 -2.11 -10.76 15.04
C ALA A 122 -1.55 -9.36 15.36
N LYS A 123 -1.07 -8.67 14.34
CA LYS A 123 -0.65 -7.27 14.39
C LYS A 123 -1.29 -6.50 13.25
N LEU A 124 -2.04 -5.47 13.59
CA LEU A 124 -2.54 -4.48 12.65
C LEU A 124 -1.52 -3.34 12.59
N ILE A 125 -0.95 -3.07 11.42
CA ILE A 125 0.13 -2.10 11.24
C ILE A 125 -0.35 -0.95 10.37
N ASP A 126 -0.44 0.23 10.99
CA ASP A 126 -0.75 1.48 10.31
C ASP A 126 0.50 2.06 9.65
N ALA A 127 0.47 2.16 8.31
CA ALA A 127 1.59 2.67 7.51
C ALA A 127 1.59 4.20 7.36
N ARG A 128 0.62 4.89 7.95
CA ARG A 128 0.45 6.33 7.81
C ARG A 128 1.42 7.12 8.69
N PRO A 129 1.73 8.37 8.33
CA PRO A 129 2.40 9.31 9.22
C PRO A 129 1.69 9.42 10.58
N ALA A 130 2.47 9.69 11.65
CA ALA A 130 1.99 9.74 13.04
C ALA A 130 0.75 10.62 13.23
N ALA A 131 0.64 11.75 12.52
CA ALA A 131 -0.51 12.64 12.62
C ALA A 131 -1.84 11.95 12.25
N PHE A 132 -1.83 11.04 11.26
CA PHE A 132 -3.01 10.24 10.92
C PHE A 132 -3.31 9.18 11.99
N PHE A 133 -2.27 8.47 12.42
CA PHE A 133 -2.38 7.45 13.46
C PHE A 133 -2.93 8.00 14.78
N LEU A 134 -2.45 9.17 15.19
CA LEU A 134 -2.86 9.85 16.43
C LEU A 134 -4.20 10.62 16.31
N GLY A 135 -4.88 10.52 15.17
CA GLY A 135 -6.16 11.18 14.95
C GLY A 135 -6.08 12.71 14.94
N GLU A 136 -4.96 13.26 14.47
CA GLU A 136 -4.74 14.70 14.31
C GLU A 136 -5.17 15.21 12.93
N THR A 137 -5.29 14.27 11.99
CA THR A 137 -5.81 14.52 10.63
C THR A 137 -6.44 13.24 10.08
N ARG A 138 -7.11 13.34 8.91
CA ARG A 138 -7.68 12.23 8.18
C ARG A 138 -7.57 12.42 6.67
N HIS A 139 -7.69 11.34 5.92
CA HIS A 139 -7.86 11.42 4.47
C HIS A 139 -9.24 12.01 4.12
N GLY A 140 -9.32 12.82 3.07
CA GLY A 140 -10.56 13.51 2.70
C GLY A 140 -11.77 12.59 2.44
N ALA A 141 -11.53 11.36 1.97
CA ALA A 141 -12.58 10.36 1.77
C ALA A 141 -12.90 9.53 3.03
N ALA A 142 -12.08 9.58 4.08
CA ALA A 142 -12.40 8.93 5.37
C ALA A 142 -13.38 9.80 6.16
N LEU A 143 -14.35 9.19 6.84
CA LEU A 143 -15.35 9.93 7.60
C LEU A 143 -14.92 10.24 9.04
N GLN A 144 -13.87 9.56 9.53
CA GLN A 144 -13.38 9.70 10.90
C GLN A 144 -11.85 9.67 10.94
N ALA A 145 -11.25 10.49 11.82
CA ALA A 145 -9.83 10.44 12.16
C ALA A 145 -9.57 9.40 13.25
N GLY A 146 -8.33 8.92 13.34
CA GLY A 146 -7.91 7.86 14.25
C GLY A 146 -7.35 6.67 13.49
N THR A 147 -7.22 5.52 14.16
CA THR A 147 -6.67 4.29 13.61
C THR A 147 -7.52 3.08 13.98
N LEU A 148 -7.24 1.91 13.42
CA LEU A 148 -7.88 0.65 13.81
C LEU A 148 -7.55 0.33 15.25
N LYS A 149 -8.53 -0.17 16.02
CA LYS A 149 -8.33 -0.52 17.43
C LYS A 149 -7.19 -1.52 17.61
N GLY A 150 -6.25 -1.21 18.50
CA GLY A 150 -5.09 -2.04 18.82
C GLY A 150 -3.99 -2.02 17.77
N ALA A 151 -4.05 -1.14 16.76
CA ALA A 151 -3.01 -1.02 15.76
C ALA A 151 -1.72 -0.42 16.33
N SER A 152 -0.59 -0.85 15.75
CA SER A 152 0.72 -0.22 15.95
C SER A 152 1.08 0.61 14.71
N ASN A 153 1.92 1.63 14.87
CA ASN A 153 2.33 2.47 13.76
C ASN A 153 3.76 2.10 13.30
N ILE A 154 3.90 1.83 12.01
CA ILE A 154 5.18 1.80 11.31
C ILE A 154 5.00 2.68 10.08
N GLU A 155 5.44 3.92 10.17
CA GLU A 155 5.33 4.87 9.07
C GLU A 155 6.07 4.35 7.83
N HIS A 156 5.45 4.49 6.66
CA HIS A 156 5.93 3.90 5.41
C HIS A 156 7.32 4.42 4.99
N ASP A 157 7.68 5.64 5.38
CA ASP A 157 8.96 6.27 5.03
C ASP A 157 10.15 5.77 5.85
N ARG A 158 9.90 5.09 6.98
CA ARG A 158 10.96 4.51 7.83
C ARG A 158 11.80 3.45 7.12
N TRP A 159 11.29 2.87 6.05
CA TRP A 159 12.00 1.85 5.26
C TRP A 159 13.06 2.41 4.32
N PHE A 160 13.13 3.74 4.17
CA PHE A 160 13.99 4.40 3.19
C PHE A 160 15.22 5.04 3.83
N ALA A 161 16.26 5.22 3.04
CA ALA A 161 17.37 6.08 3.40
C ALA A 161 16.86 7.53 3.48
N ALA A 162 17.24 8.24 4.54
CA ALA A 162 16.72 9.56 4.86
C ALA A 162 16.75 10.52 3.66
N GLY A 163 15.63 11.16 3.37
CA GLY A 163 15.48 12.13 2.28
C GLY A 163 15.53 11.56 0.87
N THR A 164 15.36 10.24 0.70
CA THR A 164 15.42 9.58 -0.61
C THR A 164 14.23 8.65 -0.84
N ALA A 165 14.02 8.27 -2.12
CA ALA A 165 13.11 7.18 -2.52
C ALA A 165 13.81 5.81 -2.57
N ARG A 166 15.04 5.70 -2.08
CA ARG A 166 15.80 4.44 -2.06
C ARG A 166 15.51 3.69 -0.77
N PHE A 167 15.11 2.44 -0.91
CA PHE A 167 14.95 1.55 0.23
C PHE A 167 16.25 1.50 1.02
N GLY A 168 16.15 1.57 2.33
CA GLY A 168 17.29 1.57 3.25
C GLY A 168 18.03 0.24 3.28
N SER A 169 18.99 0.13 4.19
CA SER A 169 19.75 -1.10 4.34
C SER A 169 18.90 -2.23 4.95
N GLU A 170 19.31 -3.47 4.68
CA GLU A 170 18.72 -4.66 5.32
C GLU A 170 18.80 -4.57 6.86
N GLN A 171 19.89 -4.00 7.39
CA GLN A 171 20.06 -3.79 8.83
C GLN A 171 19.03 -2.83 9.40
N GLN A 172 18.70 -1.74 8.69
CA GLN A 172 17.63 -0.82 9.07
C GLN A 172 16.28 -1.55 9.10
N ALA A 173 15.96 -2.31 8.06
CA ALA A 173 14.72 -3.08 7.99
C ALA A 173 14.61 -4.11 9.13
N LYS A 174 15.69 -4.83 9.43
CA LYS A 174 15.74 -5.76 10.57
C LYS A 174 15.56 -5.06 11.92
N SER A 175 16.11 -3.86 12.10
CA SER A 175 15.93 -3.07 13.33
C SER A 175 14.48 -2.63 13.51
N ILE A 176 13.80 -2.23 12.44
CA ILE A 176 12.37 -1.88 12.46
C ILE A 176 11.54 -3.12 12.83
N LEU A 177 11.81 -4.26 12.21
CA LEU A 177 11.13 -5.52 12.53
C LEU A 177 11.31 -5.90 14.01
N ALA A 178 12.53 -5.86 14.53
CA ALA A 178 12.84 -6.19 15.92
C ALA A 178 12.10 -5.29 16.92
N SER A 179 11.98 -3.99 16.62
CA SER A 179 11.26 -3.03 17.47
C SER A 179 9.74 -3.13 17.38
N SER A 180 9.20 -3.76 16.33
CA SER A 180 7.75 -3.86 16.09
C SER A 180 7.05 -4.94 16.92
N GLY A 181 7.80 -5.87 17.50
CA GLY A 181 7.26 -7.05 18.17
C GLY A 181 6.59 -8.07 17.22
N ILE A 182 6.86 -7.98 15.92
CA ILE A 182 6.43 -8.98 14.92
C ILE A 182 7.34 -10.20 15.02
N GLN A 183 6.76 -11.36 15.21
CA GLN A 183 7.44 -12.66 15.22
C GLN A 183 7.19 -13.39 13.90
N ALA A 184 7.96 -14.43 13.60
CA ALA A 184 7.83 -15.23 12.38
C ALA A 184 6.42 -15.87 12.23
N THR A 185 5.74 -16.13 13.34
CA THR A 185 4.39 -16.71 13.39
C THR A 185 3.28 -15.67 13.51
N THR A 186 3.62 -14.36 13.58
CA THR A 186 2.63 -13.30 13.73
C THR A 186 1.90 -13.10 12.40
N GLN A 187 0.57 -13.13 12.45
CA GLN A 187 -0.26 -12.67 11.33
C GLN A 187 -0.23 -11.14 11.29
N VAL A 188 0.28 -10.58 10.20
CA VAL A 188 0.39 -9.13 10.04
C VAL A 188 -0.59 -8.64 8.98
N VAL A 189 -1.34 -7.59 9.30
CA VAL A 189 -2.13 -6.87 8.30
C VAL A 189 -1.66 -5.42 8.24
N SER A 190 -1.12 -5.02 7.09
CA SER A 190 -0.77 -3.63 6.83
C SER A 190 -1.94 -2.87 6.24
N PHE A 191 -2.21 -1.66 6.74
CA PHE A 191 -3.23 -0.76 6.24
C PHE A 191 -2.74 0.70 6.26
N CYS A 192 -3.47 1.59 5.59
CA CYS A 192 -3.23 3.03 5.63
C CYS A 192 -4.53 3.82 5.42
N ASN A 193 -4.57 4.81 4.54
CA ASN A 193 -5.83 5.45 4.14
C ASN A 193 -6.55 4.67 3.02
N THR A 194 -5.79 4.24 1.99
CA THR A 194 -6.30 3.68 0.73
C THR A 194 -5.39 2.58 0.17
N GLY A 195 -4.68 1.85 1.01
CA GLY A 195 -3.81 0.73 0.61
C GLY A 195 -2.56 1.11 -0.20
N HIS A 196 -2.21 2.39 -0.26
CA HIS A 196 -1.05 2.89 -1.00
C HIS A 196 0.24 2.74 -0.17
N TRP A 197 0.36 3.45 0.94
CA TRP A 197 1.48 3.33 1.87
C TRP A 197 1.55 1.96 2.55
N ALA A 198 0.40 1.32 2.74
CA ALA A 198 0.32 -0.04 3.26
C ALA A 198 1.04 -1.06 2.36
N ALA A 199 1.09 -0.83 1.06
CA ALA A 199 1.82 -1.69 0.14
C ALA A 199 3.34 -1.60 0.34
N THR A 200 3.86 -0.45 0.77
CA THR A 200 5.27 -0.30 1.15
C THR A 200 5.62 -1.15 2.36
N ASN A 201 4.81 -1.09 3.44
CA ASN A 201 5.01 -1.94 4.62
C ASN A 201 4.86 -3.42 4.28
N TRP A 202 3.87 -3.78 3.47
CA TRP A 202 3.69 -5.15 3.00
C TRP A 202 4.94 -5.63 2.24
N PHE A 203 5.46 -4.83 1.30
CA PHE A 203 6.67 -5.15 0.53
C PHE A 203 7.89 -5.32 1.44
N ALA A 204 8.09 -4.40 2.38
CA ALA A 204 9.17 -4.47 3.35
C ALA A 204 9.14 -5.74 4.19
N LEU A 205 7.98 -6.06 4.74
CA LEU A 205 7.82 -7.20 5.64
C LEU A 205 7.83 -8.54 4.87
N SER A 206 7.08 -8.63 3.76
CA SER A 206 6.93 -9.87 2.99
C SER A 206 8.14 -10.16 2.09
N GLU A 207 8.52 -9.19 1.25
CA GLU A 207 9.47 -9.43 0.17
C GLU A 207 10.93 -9.20 0.62
N VAL A 208 11.18 -8.15 1.44
CA VAL A 208 12.54 -7.84 1.90
C VAL A 208 12.92 -8.67 3.13
N LEU A 209 12.02 -8.76 4.11
CA LEU A 209 12.28 -9.44 5.39
C LEU A 209 11.78 -10.89 5.43
N GLY A 210 11.09 -11.36 4.39
CA GLY A 210 10.66 -12.74 4.23
C GLY A 210 9.60 -13.22 5.22
N GLN A 211 8.85 -12.31 5.86
CA GLN A 211 7.73 -12.67 6.74
C GLN A 211 6.63 -13.34 5.93
N LYS A 212 6.14 -14.50 6.39
CA LYS A 212 5.24 -15.34 5.58
C LYS A 212 3.75 -15.01 5.72
N GLN A 213 3.35 -14.43 6.84
CA GLN A 213 1.94 -14.17 7.15
C GLN A 213 1.61 -12.68 7.09
N VAL A 214 1.98 -12.02 5.99
CA VAL A 214 1.74 -10.60 5.80
C VAL A 214 0.65 -10.40 4.76
N LYS A 215 -0.43 -9.73 5.17
CA LYS A 215 -1.53 -9.32 4.30
C LYS A 215 -1.59 -7.81 4.17
N LEU A 216 -2.16 -7.35 3.08
CA LEU A 216 -2.53 -5.96 2.88
C LEU A 216 -4.05 -5.83 2.94
N TYR A 217 -4.55 -4.87 3.71
CA TYR A 217 -5.94 -4.44 3.72
C TYR A 217 -6.09 -3.22 2.79
N PRO A 218 -6.53 -3.41 1.54
CA PRO A 218 -6.50 -2.34 0.55
C PRO A 218 -7.54 -1.24 0.80
N GLY A 219 -8.74 -1.58 1.27
CA GLY A 219 -9.79 -0.60 1.59
C GLY A 219 -9.41 0.36 2.70
N SER A 220 -8.64 -0.13 3.69
CA SER A 220 -8.00 0.69 4.72
C SER A 220 -8.98 1.61 5.47
N MET A 221 -8.52 2.77 5.97
CA MET A 221 -9.33 3.68 6.78
C MET A 221 -10.50 4.31 6.00
N VAL A 222 -10.39 4.45 4.69
CA VAL A 222 -11.53 4.96 3.88
C VAL A 222 -12.69 3.97 3.94
N GLU A 223 -12.46 2.69 3.64
CA GLU A 223 -13.50 1.66 3.75
C GLU A 223 -13.98 1.48 5.20
N TRP A 224 -13.04 1.47 6.17
CA TRP A 224 -13.34 1.25 7.58
C TRP A 224 -14.30 2.29 8.15
N THR A 225 -14.07 3.56 7.83
CA THR A 225 -14.85 4.67 8.39
C THR A 225 -16.15 4.97 7.65
N GLN A 226 -16.35 4.38 6.47
CA GLN A 226 -17.57 4.56 5.66
C GLN A 226 -18.67 3.55 5.97
N GLN A 227 -18.47 2.67 6.97
CA GLN A 227 -19.48 1.68 7.33
C GLN A 227 -20.68 2.33 8.02
N THR A 228 -21.87 1.76 7.81
CA THR A 228 -23.12 2.22 8.42
C THR A 228 -23.06 2.13 9.95
N GLU A 229 -22.46 1.04 10.47
CA GLU A 229 -22.16 0.87 11.89
C GLU A 229 -20.71 1.22 12.16
N ALA A 230 -20.47 2.03 13.20
CA ALA A 230 -19.13 2.44 13.58
C ALA A 230 -18.28 1.24 13.98
N LEU A 231 -17.16 1.03 13.32
CA LEU A 231 -16.21 -0.03 13.62
C LEU A 231 -15.21 0.41 14.72
N PRO A 232 -14.62 -0.54 15.47
CA PRO A 232 -13.70 -0.23 16.57
C PRO A 232 -12.46 0.56 16.09
N MET A 233 -12.18 1.67 16.77
CA MET A 233 -11.05 2.56 16.49
C MET A 233 -10.38 3.03 17.78
N ASP A 234 -9.10 3.39 17.66
CA ASP A 234 -8.32 4.13 18.66
C ASP A 234 -7.96 5.52 18.15
N HIS A 235 -7.55 6.41 19.06
CA HIS A 235 -7.14 7.79 18.79
C HIS A 235 -8.22 8.63 18.09
N VAL A 236 -9.48 8.29 18.31
CA VAL A 236 -10.60 9.07 17.78
C VAL A 236 -10.65 10.42 18.49
N PRO A 237 -10.57 11.55 17.77
CA PRO A 237 -10.61 12.86 18.39
C PRO A 237 -11.98 13.14 19.02
N ASN A 238 -12.00 13.97 20.04
CA ASN A 238 -13.26 14.51 20.57
C ASN A 238 -13.95 15.40 19.52
N ARG A 239 -15.22 15.71 19.74
CA ARG A 239 -16.06 16.47 18.79
C ARG A 239 -15.45 17.81 18.36
N LEU A 240 -14.85 18.56 19.29
CA LEU A 240 -14.25 19.86 18.99
C LEU A 240 -13.02 19.70 18.07
N LYS A 241 -12.13 18.77 18.39
CA LYS A 241 -10.94 18.47 17.55
C LYS A 241 -11.37 17.93 16.18
N ALA A 242 -12.41 17.11 16.10
CA ALA A 242 -12.94 16.62 14.81
C ALA A 242 -13.43 17.78 13.92
N LEU A 243 -14.19 18.74 14.48
CA LEU A 243 -14.62 19.92 13.74
C LEU A 243 -13.45 20.78 13.22
N LEU A 244 -12.39 20.93 14.00
CA LEU A 244 -11.17 21.64 13.57
C LEU A 244 -10.47 20.93 12.41
N ILE A 245 -10.38 19.59 12.47
CA ILE A 245 -9.84 18.78 11.36
C ILE A 245 -10.67 19.00 10.10
N ASP A 246 -11.99 18.95 10.20
CA ASP A 246 -12.91 19.12 9.07
C ASP A 246 -12.79 20.53 8.47
N ALA A 247 -12.71 21.57 9.30
CA ALA A 247 -12.51 22.94 8.87
C ALA A 247 -11.18 23.11 8.12
N LYS A 248 -10.10 22.51 8.63
CA LYS A 248 -8.79 22.53 7.97
C LYS A 248 -8.84 21.82 6.61
N LEU A 249 -9.38 20.62 6.55
CA LEU A 249 -9.51 19.87 5.29
C LEU A 249 -10.38 20.61 4.25
N TRP A 250 -11.38 21.32 4.72
CA TRP A 250 -12.20 22.16 3.85
C TRP A 250 -11.39 23.34 3.31
N ALA A 251 -10.63 24.03 4.16
CA ALA A 251 -9.77 25.14 3.75
C ALA A 251 -8.71 24.69 2.74
N ASP A 252 -7.97 23.61 3.02
CA ASP A 252 -6.93 23.05 2.14
C ASP A 252 -7.46 22.63 0.75
N LYS A 253 -8.79 22.41 0.64
CA LYS A 253 -9.44 22.05 -0.64
C LYS A 253 -9.86 23.27 -1.45
N HIS A 254 -10.07 24.44 -0.82
CA HIS A 254 -10.70 25.59 -1.46
C HIS A 254 -9.79 26.82 -1.57
N PHE A 255 -8.66 26.81 -0.88
CA PHE A 255 -7.62 27.85 -0.91
C PHE A 255 -6.25 27.25 -1.21
#